data_87802dfc4371b2c7dffa1978a58c4c56
#
_entry.id   87802dfc4371b2c7dffa1978a58c4c56
#
_cell.length_a   1.000
_cell.length_b   1.000
_cell.length_c   1.000
_cell.angle_alpha   90.00
_cell.angle_beta   90.00
_cell.angle_gamma   90.00
#
_symmetry.space_group_name_H-M   'P 1'
#
loop_
_entity.id
_entity.type
_entity.pdbx_description
1 polymer ?
#
loop_
_entity_poly.entity_id
_entity_poly.type
_entity_poly.pdbx_seq_one_letter_code
_entity_poly.pdbx_strand_id
1 'polypeptide(L)'
;PKGIIVGDYYSGQKVFDGGYEAYAEVVVNNGEIVHIELNERPPLTYYASEWAGETKRRSGYGFFQAKSPRTDYTLVTLINGMSYLEWQVLKNQKLDFEYKTLFGSSNSARNGFVPLLKEMSKEVQGKTSNKRYVGITQPYDSGISTRLEVIYENGKIVDLKYDEIFADDKKDIKNKTLQEFYR
;
A
#
# COMPACT_ATOMS: atom_id res chain seq x y z
N PRO A 1 5.40 -6.67 -7.40
CA PRO A 1 6.51 -6.89 -8.34
C PRO A 1 7.33 -8.10 -7.94
N LYS A 2 7.83 -8.83 -8.93
CA LYS A 2 8.74 -9.95 -8.74
C LYS A 2 10.19 -9.48 -8.74
N GLY A 3 11.07 -10.21 -8.03
CA GLY A 3 12.49 -9.92 -7.98
C GLY A 3 12.91 -9.09 -6.78
N ILE A 4 14.03 -8.39 -6.93
CA ILE A 4 14.66 -7.62 -5.86
C ILE A 4 14.43 -6.12 -6.10
N ILE A 5 13.97 -5.44 -5.06
CA ILE A 5 13.83 -3.98 -5.03
C ILE A 5 14.74 -3.45 -3.93
N VAL A 6 15.53 -2.43 -4.24
CA VAL A 6 16.39 -1.74 -3.28
C VAL A 6 16.27 -0.23 -3.47
N GLY A 7 16.48 0.53 -2.41
CA GLY A 7 16.51 1.99 -2.52
C GLY A 7 16.46 2.70 -1.17
N ASP A 8 16.38 4.01 -1.24
CA ASP A 8 16.14 4.88 -0.10
C ASP A 8 14.70 4.72 0.37
N TYR A 9 14.50 4.54 1.65
CA TYR A 9 13.20 4.31 2.27
C TYR A 9 12.67 5.57 2.94
N TYR A 10 11.42 5.89 2.64
CA TYR A 10 10.66 6.97 3.25
C TYR A 10 9.34 6.43 3.79
N SER A 11 8.89 6.94 4.93
CA SER A 11 7.59 6.58 5.50
C SER A 11 6.88 7.79 6.08
N GLY A 12 5.56 7.76 6.03
CA GLY A 12 4.72 8.80 6.58
C GLY A 12 3.45 8.24 7.19
N GLN A 13 2.84 9.03 8.07
CA GLN A 13 1.58 8.71 8.75
C GLN A 13 0.72 9.96 8.85
N LYS A 14 -0.61 9.79 8.72
CA LYS A 14 -1.58 10.86 8.86
C LYS A 14 -2.85 10.37 9.52
N VAL A 15 -3.28 11.08 10.56
CA VAL A 15 -4.60 10.86 11.19
C VAL A 15 -5.65 11.64 10.41
N PHE A 16 -6.81 11.04 10.19
CA PHE A 16 -7.95 11.63 9.50
C PHE A 16 -9.29 11.09 10.05
N ASP A 17 -10.40 11.75 9.73
CA ASP A 17 -11.80 11.30 9.93
C ASP A 17 -12.09 10.59 11.26
N GLY A 18 -11.81 11.25 12.39
CA GLY A 18 -12.18 10.69 13.71
C GLY A 18 -11.27 9.58 14.21
N GLY A 19 -10.01 9.57 13.78
CA GLY A 19 -8.99 8.70 14.34
C GLY A 19 -8.52 7.55 13.44
N TYR A 20 -8.91 7.55 12.18
CA TYR A 20 -8.26 6.68 11.19
C TYR A 20 -6.83 7.14 10.95
N GLU A 21 -5.93 6.20 10.76
CA GLU A 21 -4.52 6.46 10.48
C GLU A 21 -4.16 5.92 9.09
N ALA A 22 -3.77 6.81 8.19
CA ALA A 22 -3.16 6.45 6.92
C ALA A 22 -1.65 6.31 7.06
N TYR A 23 -1.09 5.27 6.47
CA TYR A 23 0.34 5.00 6.39
C TYR A 23 0.77 4.93 4.94
N ALA A 24 1.96 5.44 4.65
CA ALA A 24 2.59 5.28 3.34
C ALA A 24 4.07 4.98 3.50
N GLU A 25 4.56 4.06 2.68
CA GLU A 25 5.98 3.74 2.51
C GLU A 25 6.35 3.95 1.05
N VAL A 26 7.47 4.59 0.80
CA VAL A 26 7.97 4.89 -0.56
C VAL A 26 9.43 4.50 -0.63
N VAL A 27 9.82 3.83 -1.70
CA VAL A 27 11.21 3.47 -1.98
C VAL A 27 11.66 4.13 -3.27
N VAL A 28 12.77 4.83 -3.21
CA VAL A 28 13.37 5.52 -4.36
C VAL A 28 14.75 4.92 -4.66
N ASN A 29 14.96 4.57 -5.92
CA ASN A 29 16.26 4.11 -6.41
C ASN A 29 16.67 4.92 -7.64
N ASN A 30 17.83 5.54 -7.60
CA ASN A 30 18.36 6.39 -8.68
C ASN A 30 17.34 7.45 -9.17
N GLY A 31 16.60 8.06 -8.24
CA GLY A 31 15.62 9.10 -8.56
C GLY A 31 14.26 8.58 -9.04
N GLU A 32 14.08 7.28 -9.16
CA GLU A 32 12.81 6.65 -9.54
C GLU A 32 12.10 6.04 -8.33
N ILE A 33 10.79 6.22 -8.22
CA ILE A 33 9.96 5.54 -7.23
C ILE A 33 9.78 4.09 -7.72
N VAL A 34 10.45 3.16 -7.03
CA VAL A 34 10.45 1.73 -7.40
C VAL A 34 9.45 0.90 -6.59
N HIS A 35 9.01 1.42 -5.46
CA HIS A 35 8.01 0.77 -4.61
C HIS A 35 7.23 1.80 -3.80
N ILE A 36 5.96 1.50 -3.60
CA ILE A 36 5.08 2.23 -2.68
C ILE A 36 4.08 1.24 -2.08
N GLU A 37 3.82 1.37 -0.80
CA GLU A 37 2.77 0.63 -0.10
C GLU A 37 1.97 1.57 0.79
N LEU A 38 0.65 1.52 0.66
CA LEU A 38 -0.30 2.22 1.51
C LEU A 38 -0.94 1.24 2.49
N ASN A 39 -1.25 1.70 3.69
CA ASN A 39 -2.01 0.94 4.68
C ASN A 39 -2.89 1.88 5.51
N GLU A 40 -3.89 1.33 6.18
CA GLU A 40 -4.79 2.07 7.04
C GLU A 40 -5.07 1.29 8.32
N ARG A 41 -5.12 2.00 9.43
CA ARG A 41 -5.58 1.48 10.73
C ARG A 41 -6.83 2.26 11.15
N PRO A 42 -7.96 1.59 11.43
CA PRO A 42 -9.13 2.24 11.99
C PRO A 42 -8.94 2.53 13.48
N PRO A 43 -9.70 3.48 14.06
CA PRO A 43 -9.67 3.76 15.48
C PRO A 43 -10.17 2.57 16.30
N LEU A 44 -9.88 2.57 17.62
CA LEU A 44 -10.37 1.56 18.55
C LEU A 44 -11.90 1.55 18.68
N THR A 45 -12.56 2.64 18.28
CA THR A 45 -14.02 2.78 18.26
C THR A 45 -14.67 2.27 16.95
N TYR A 46 -13.90 1.59 16.10
CA TYR A 46 -14.41 1.09 14.83
C TYR A 46 -15.56 0.09 15.05
N TYR A 47 -16.61 0.17 14.21
CA TYR A 47 -17.84 -0.60 14.38
C TYR A 47 -17.63 -2.14 14.34
N ALA A 48 -16.68 -2.59 13.55
CA ALA A 48 -16.29 -3.98 13.50
C ALA A 48 -15.09 -4.18 14.46
N SER A 49 -15.39 -4.56 15.70
CA SER A 49 -14.44 -4.57 16.82
C SER A 49 -13.22 -5.46 16.59
N GLU A 50 -13.38 -6.53 15.80
CA GLU A 50 -12.28 -7.42 15.42
C GLU A 50 -11.18 -6.75 14.57
N TRP A 51 -11.51 -5.62 13.95
CA TRP A 51 -10.58 -4.83 13.13
C TRP A 51 -10.17 -3.50 13.78
N ALA A 52 -10.71 -3.21 14.96
CA ALA A 52 -10.41 -1.97 15.67
C ALA A 52 -8.91 -1.92 16.06
N GLY A 53 -8.20 -0.89 15.61
CA GLY A 53 -6.77 -0.74 15.87
C GLY A 53 -5.85 -1.65 15.02
N GLU A 54 -6.39 -2.51 14.16
CA GLU A 54 -5.61 -3.41 13.30
C GLU A 54 -5.37 -2.80 11.92
N THR A 55 -4.19 -3.03 11.34
CA THR A 55 -3.92 -2.60 9.98
C THR A 55 -4.72 -3.42 8.97
N LYS A 56 -5.31 -2.75 7.98
CA LYS A 56 -6.20 -3.38 7.01
C LYS A 56 -5.47 -4.19 5.94
N ARG A 57 -4.25 -3.83 5.61
CA ARG A 57 -3.41 -4.61 4.69
C ARG A 57 -2.67 -5.70 5.47
N ARG A 58 -2.47 -6.85 4.83
CA ARG A 58 -1.85 -8.04 5.44
C ARG A 58 -2.64 -8.61 6.64
N SER A 59 -3.94 -8.41 6.62
CA SER A 59 -4.89 -8.99 7.56
C SER A 59 -6.06 -9.60 6.80
N GLY A 60 -6.97 -10.26 7.51
CA GLY A 60 -8.21 -10.77 6.92
C GLY A 60 -9.23 -9.69 6.53
N TYR A 61 -8.93 -8.39 6.70
CA TYR A 61 -9.86 -7.30 6.45
C TYR A 61 -10.39 -7.27 5.01
N GLY A 62 -9.56 -7.58 4.03
CA GLY A 62 -9.99 -7.64 2.63
C GLY A 62 -11.10 -8.66 2.40
N PHE A 63 -11.03 -9.83 3.01
CA PHE A 63 -12.08 -10.85 2.97
C PHE A 63 -13.34 -10.41 3.71
N PHE A 64 -13.19 -9.80 4.89
CA PHE A 64 -14.30 -9.23 5.64
C PHE A 64 -15.05 -8.19 4.80
N GLN A 65 -14.34 -7.24 4.20
CA GLN A 65 -14.94 -6.20 3.38
C GLN A 65 -15.56 -6.77 2.09
N ALA A 66 -14.96 -7.78 1.48
CA ALA A 66 -15.48 -8.41 0.27
C ALA A 66 -16.84 -9.13 0.48
N LYS A 67 -17.15 -9.52 1.72
CA LYS A 67 -18.46 -10.11 2.09
C LYS A 67 -19.50 -9.05 2.45
N SER A 68 -19.14 -7.77 2.50
CA SER A 68 -20.08 -6.70 2.80
C SER A 68 -21.02 -6.45 1.62
N PRO A 69 -22.36 -6.28 1.85
CA PRO A 69 -23.31 -5.90 0.80
C PRO A 69 -22.93 -4.60 0.08
N ARG A 70 -22.26 -3.70 0.77
CA ARG A 70 -21.72 -2.47 0.17
C ARG A 70 -20.62 -2.76 -0.86
N THR A 71 -19.77 -3.74 -0.60
CA THR A 71 -18.73 -4.16 -1.55
C THR A 71 -19.33 -4.89 -2.74
N ASP A 72 -20.38 -5.69 -2.55
CA ASP A 72 -21.12 -6.31 -3.67
C ASP A 72 -21.63 -5.25 -4.65
N TYR A 73 -22.08 -4.12 -4.14
CA TYR A 73 -22.54 -3.01 -4.98
C TYR A 73 -21.37 -2.27 -5.68
N THR A 74 -20.27 -2.03 -4.98
CA THR A 74 -19.14 -1.25 -5.52
C THR A 74 -18.11 -2.09 -6.26
N LEU A 75 -18.05 -3.39 -5.99
CA LEU A 75 -17.02 -4.34 -6.46
C LEU A 75 -15.58 -3.94 -6.10
N VAL A 76 -15.40 -3.02 -5.15
CA VAL A 76 -14.10 -2.48 -4.78
C VAL A 76 -13.94 -2.48 -3.26
N THR A 77 -12.87 -3.10 -2.80
CA THR A 77 -12.42 -3.01 -1.40
C THR A 77 -11.46 -1.84 -1.20
N LEU A 78 -11.20 -1.48 0.06
CA LEU A 78 -10.18 -0.49 0.40
C LEU A 78 -8.79 -0.90 -0.12
N ILE A 79 -8.46 -2.19 -0.05
CA ILE A 79 -7.17 -2.71 -0.55
C ILE A 79 -7.02 -2.44 -2.05
N ASN A 80 -8.07 -2.65 -2.83
CA ASN A 80 -8.07 -2.32 -4.26
C ASN A 80 -7.88 -0.81 -4.49
N GLY A 81 -8.53 0.02 -3.68
CA GLY A 81 -8.37 1.47 -3.72
C GLY A 81 -6.93 1.91 -3.43
N MET A 82 -6.29 1.32 -2.42
CA MET A 82 -4.89 1.56 -2.12
C MET A 82 -4.00 1.15 -3.29
N SER A 83 -4.17 -0.05 -3.83
CA SER A 83 -3.39 -0.55 -4.98
C SER A 83 -3.54 0.34 -6.22
N TYR A 84 -4.72 0.92 -6.43
CA TYR A 84 -4.94 1.86 -7.53
C TYR A 84 -4.19 3.18 -7.35
N LEU A 85 -4.14 3.72 -6.14
CA LEU A 85 -3.32 4.91 -5.85
C LEU A 85 -1.82 4.62 -6.03
N GLU A 86 -1.36 3.49 -5.52
CA GLU A 86 0.03 3.04 -5.65
C GLU A 86 0.45 2.88 -7.12
N TRP A 87 -0.40 2.29 -7.95
CA TRP A 87 -0.19 2.18 -9.37
C TRP A 87 -0.06 3.56 -10.05
N GLN A 88 -0.91 4.52 -9.68
CA GLN A 88 -0.84 5.87 -10.21
C GLN A 88 0.49 6.56 -9.85
N VAL A 89 0.98 6.39 -8.63
CA VAL A 89 2.30 6.91 -8.21
C VAL A 89 3.42 6.32 -9.06
N LEU A 90 3.45 4.99 -9.20
CA LEU A 90 4.48 4.32 -10.01
C LEU A 90 4.42 4.71 -11.48
N LYS A 91 3.23 4.94 -12.02
CA LYS A 91 3.04 5.39 -13.40
C LYS A 91 3.48 6.84 -13.62
N ASN A 92 3.15 7.73 -12.67
CA ASN A 92 3.44 9.17 -12.79
C ASN A 92 4.81 9.55 -12.24
N GLN A 93 5.45 8.68 -11.45
CA GLN A 93 6.74 8.92 -10.79
C GLN A 93 6.73 10.19 -9.91
N LYS A 94 5.59 10.49 -9.28
CA LYS A 94 5.36 11.65 -8.41
C LYS A 94 4.41 11.29 -7.29
N LEU A 95 4.54 11.94 -6.14
CA LEU A 95 3.59 11.85 -5.03
C LEU A 95 2.58 13.01 -5.00
N ASP A 96 2.90 14.14 -5.61
CA ASP A 96 1.99 15.29 -5.69
C ASP A 96 1.50 15.46 -7.14
N PHE A 97 0.27 15.04 -7.36
CA PHE A 97 -0.48 15.20 -8.61
C PHE A 97 -1.98 15.03 -8.35
N GLU A 98 -2.82 15.14 -9.37
CA GLU A 98 -4.25 14.92 -9.28
C GLU A 98 -4.57 13.41 -9.35
N TYR A 99 -4.95 12.83 -8.22
CA TYR A 99 -5.29 11.42 -8.10
C TYR A 99 -6.73 11.12 -8.54
N LYS A 100 -6.91 10.00 -9.20
CA LYS A 100 -8.23 9.37 -9.40
C LYS A 100 -8.50 8.39 -8.27
N THR A 101 -9.76 8.33 -7.82
CA THR A 101 -10.19 7.42 -6.75
C THR A 101 -11.23 6.44 -7.26
N LEU A 102 -11.26 5.23 -6.69
CA LEU A 102 -12.28 4.24 -6.98
C LEU A 102 -13.48 4.42 -6.07
N PHE A 103 -14.68 4.26 -6.62
CA PHE A 103 -15.92 4.25 -5.84
C PHE A 103 -15.89 3.10 -4.82
N GLY A 104 -16.20 3.41 -3.56
CA GLY A 104 -16.11 2.46 -2.43
C GLY A 104 -14.85 2.60 -1.57
N SER A 105 -13.78 3.24 -2.08
CA SER A 105 -12.56 3.55 -1.33
C SER A 105 -12.19 5.04 -1.34
N SER A 106 -13.05 5.89 -1.89
CA SER A 106 -12.74 7.30 -2.15
C SER A 106 -12.57 8.16 -0.89
N ASN A 107 -13.20 7.79 0.23
CA ASN A 107 -13.08 8.55 1.47
C ASN A 107 -11.66 8.48 2.05
N SER A 108 -11.14 7.29 2.27
CA SER A 108 -9.77 7.07 2.75
C SER A 108 -8.73 7.65 1.77
N ALA A 109 -9.00 7.55 0.47
CA ALA A 109 -8.13 8.14 -0.54
C ALA A 109 -8.06 9.67 -0.41
N ARG A 110 -9.20 10.36 -0.35
CA ARG A 110 -9.26 11.83 -0.33
C ARG A 110 -8.79 12.44 0.98
N ASN A 111 -9.16 11.83 2.11
CA ASN A 111 -8.95 12.42 3.44
C ASN A 111 -7.67 11.91 4.11
N GLY A 112 -7.22 10.70 3.75
CA GLY A 112 -6.03 10.06 4.31
C GLY A 112 -4.85 10.00 3.34
N PHE A 113 -4.91 9.13 2.36
CA PHE A 113 -3.75 8.77 1.54
C PHE A 113 -3.25 9.91 0.64
N VAL A 114 -4.13 10.57 -0.10
CA VAL A 114 -3.71 11.65 -1.02
C VAL A 114 -3.09 12.84 -0.28
N PRO A 115 -3.66 13.34 0.82
CA PRO A 115 -3.00 14.36 1.63
C PRO A 115 -1.65 13.91 2.18
N LEU A 116 -1.54 12.67 2.67
CA LEU A 116 -0.28 12.11 3.18
C LEU A 116 0.79 12.07 2.09
N LEU A 117 0.47 11.56 0.90
CA LEU A 117 1.41 11.47 -0.21
C LEU A 117 1.90 12.85 -0.67
N LYS A 118 1.02 13.84 -0.69
CA LYS A 118 1.39 15.23 -1.00
C LYS A 118 2.34 15.83 0.06
N GLU A 119 2.10 15.55 1.34
CA GLU A 119 2.99 15.97 2.44
C GLU A 119 4.38 15.32 2.29
N MET A 120 4.44 14.01 1.98
CA MET A 120 5.69 13.28 1.77
C MET A 120 6.46 13.69 0.52
N SER A 121 5.80 14.28 -0.47
CA SER A 121 6.43 14.65 -1.76
C SER A 121 7.69 15.49 -1.60
N LYS A 122 7.69 16.43 -0.66
CA LYS A 122 8.83 17.33 -0.39
C LYS A 122 10.04 16.58 0.17
N GLU A 123 9.80 15.56 1.00
CA GLU A 123 10.88 14.74 1.57
C GLU A 123 11.48 13.81 0.51
N VAL A 124 10.62 13.11 -0.21
CA VAL A 124 11.03 12.13 -1.21
C VAL A 124 11.80 12.77 -2.38
N GLN A 125 11.49 14.01 -2.73
CA GLN A 125 12.17 14.73 -3.83
C GLN A 125 13.39 15.53 -3.41
N GLY A 126 13.55 15.85 -2.13
CA GLY A 126 14.54 16.84 -1.67
C GLY A 126 15.59 16.34 -0.71
N LYS A 127 15.47 15.16 -0.14
CA LYS A 127 16.38 14.67 0.90
C LYS A 127 16.76 13.21 0.68
N THR A 128 18.02 12.89 0.85
CA THR A 128 18.47 11.50 0.97
C THR A 128 17.98 10.92 2.30
N SER A 129 17.37 9.74 2.25
CA SER A 129 16.95 9.04 3.45
C SER A 129 18.14 8.41 4.17
N ASN A 130 18.10 8.40 5.50
CA ASN A 130 19.04 7.62 6.33
C ASN A 130 18.63 6.14 6.43
N LYS A 131 17.48 5.76 5.87
CA LYS A 131 16.98 4.39 5.83
C LYS A 131 17.08 3.81 4.42
N ARG A 132 17.40 2.53 4.37
CA ARG A 132 17.51 1.75 3.13
C ARG A 132 16.51 0.61 3.19
N TYR A 133 15.94 0.29 2.03
CA TYR A 133 14.99 -0.81 1.83
C TYR A 133 15.61 -1.89 0.95
N VAL A 134 15.37 -3.13 1.32
CA VAL A 134 15.62 -4.32 0.48
C VAL A 134 14.37 -5.17 0.52
N GLY A 135 13.70 -5.32 -0.61
CA GLY A 135 12.53 -6.19 -0.79
C GLY A 135 12.86 -7.31 -1.77
N ILE A 136 12.49 -8.53 -1.42
CA ILE A 136 12.63 -9.72 -2.28
C ILE A 136 11.24 -10.33 -2.43
N THR A 137 10.77 -10.44 -3.68
CA THR A 137 9.55 -11.18 -4.00
C THR A 137 9.91 -12.34 -4.91
N GLN A 138 9.63 -13.54 -4.47
CA GLN A 138 10.00 -14.77 -5.16
C GLN A 138 8.79 -15.69 -5.33
N PRO A 139 8.54 -16.24 -6.53
CA PRO A 139 7.54 -17.28 -6.72
C PRO A 139 7.83 -18.49 -5.83
N TYR A 140 6.77 -19.03 -5.30
CA TYR A 140 6.75 -20.22 -4.46
C TYR A 140 5.77 -21.21 -5.07
N ASP A 141 5.54 -22.34 -4.46
CA ASP A 141 4.65 -23.35 -4.98
C ASP A 141 3.16 -22.92 -5.00
N SER A 142 2.36 -23.52 -5.88
CA SER A 142 0.90 -23.39 -5.95
C SER A 142 0.37 -21.95 -6.21
N GLY A 143 1.09 -21.14 -7.01
CA GLY A 143 0.68 -19.79 -7.37
C GLY A 143 0.81 -18.77 -6.24
N ILE A 144 1.61 -19.09 -5.23
CA ILE A 144 1.95 -18.19 -4.13
C ILE A 144 3.31 -17.56 -4.42
N SER A 145 3.47 -16.28 -4.13
CA SER A 145 4.77 -15.61 -4.05
C SER A 145 5.06 -15.20 -2.62
N THR A 146 6.28 -15.39 -2.18
CA THR A 146 6.75 -14.89 -0.88
C THR A 146 7.37 -13.51 -1.05
N ARG A 147 7.15 -12.63 -0.08
CA ARG A 147 7.79 -11.31 -0.02
C ARG A 147 8.46 -11.14 1.33
N LEU A 148 9.75 -10.86 1.30
CA LEU A 148 10.52 -10.41 2.44
C LEU A 148 10.93 -8.96 2.21
N GLU A 149 10.64 -8.08 3.17
CA GLU A 149 11.03 -6.67 3.15
C GLU A 149 11.85 -6.37 4.38
N VAL A 150 13.00 -5.77 4.20
CA VAL A 150 13.92 -5.42 5.29
C VAL A 150 14.28 -3.93 5.18
N ILE A 151 14.15 -3.22 6.29
CA ILE A 151 14.52 -1.81 6.38
C ILE A 151 15.72 -1.68 7.29
N TYR A 152 16.75 -1.00 6.80
CA TYR A 152 18.00 -0.75 7.49
C TYR A 152 18.16 0.72 7.83
N GLU A 153 18.73 0.99 8.98
CA GLU A 153 19.22 2.31 9.37
C GLU A 153 20.61 2.17 10.01
N ASN A 154 21.59 2.88 9.48
CA ASN A 154 23.00 2.81 9.94
C ASN A 154 23.54 1.36 9.99
N GLY A 155 23.20 0.54 8.98
CA GLY A 155 23.65 -0.85 8.88
C GLY A 155 22.95 -1.84 9.81
N LYS A 156 21.93 -1.41 10.57
CA LYS A 156 21.12 -2.27 11.45
C LYS A 156 19.73 -2.45 10.88
N ILE A 157 19.18 -3.64 11.02
CA ILE A 157 17.77 -3.92 10.69
C ILE A 157 16.91 -3.21 11.72
N VAL A 158 16.00 -2.33 11.26
CA VAL A 158 15.04 -1.61 12.10
C VAL A 158 13.61 -2.07 11.87
N ASP A 159 13.32 -2.70 10.73
CA ASP A 159 12.03 -3.33 10.47
C ASP A 159 12.18 -4.53 9.52
N LEU A 160 11.32 -5.53 9.69
CA LEU A 160 11.26 -6.72 8.86
C LEU A 160 9.81 -7.14 8.67
N LYS A 161 9.39 -7.30 7.42
CA LYS A 161 8.05 -7.77 7.07
C LYS A 161 8.15 -9.01 6.19
N TYR A 162 7.33 -9.99 6.48
CA TYR A 162 7.16 -11.18 5.65
C TYR A 162 5.70 -11.33 5.26
N ASP A 163 5.45 -11.69 4.02
CA ASP A 163 4.10 -11.88 3.51
C ASP A 163 4.06 -12.98 2.44
N GLU A 164 2.89 -13.58 2.29
CA GLU A 164 2.57 -14.49 1.19
C GLU A 164 1.54 -13.82 0.29
N ILE A 165 1.83 -13.77 -1.00
CA ILE A 165 1.02 -13.08 -2.00
C ILE A 165 0.35 -14.14 -2.88
N PHE A 166 -0.97 -14.16 -2.85
CA PHE A 166 -1.79 -14.95 -3.77
C PHE A 166 -2.01 -14.14 -5.05
N ALA A 167 -2.28 -14.74 -6.17
CA ALA A 167 -2.31 -14.14 -7.48
C ALA A 167 -0.91 -13.75 -7.99
N ASP A 168 -0.20 -14.75 -8.43
CA ASP A 168 1.17 -14.63 -8.94
C ASP A 168 1.25 -13.86 -10.27
N ASP A 169 0.17 -13.88 -11.06
CA ASP A 169 0.03 -13.14 -12.32
C ASP A 169 -1.31 -12.38 -12.32
N LYS A 170 -1.34 -11.24 -13.00
CA LYS A 170 -2.60 -10.48 -13.19
C LYS A 170 -3.71 -11.30 -13.86
N LYS A 171 -3.36 -12.36 -14.59
CA LYS A 171 -4.33 -13.30 -15.19
C LYS A 171 -5.15 -14.05 -14.14
N ASP A 172 -4.62 -14.21 -12.93
CA ASP A 172 -5.30 -14.89 -11.83
C ASP A 172 -6.39 -13.99 -11.23
N ILE A 173 -6.37 -12.70 -11.53
CA ILE A 173 -7.36 -11.74 -11.10
C ILE A 173 -8.54 -11.77 -12.08
N LYS A 174 -9.70 -12.23 -11.62
CA LYS A 174 -10.91 -12.36 -12.46
C LYS A 174 -11.50 -11.02 -12.87
N ASN A 175 -11.38 -9.98 -12.03
CA ASN A 175 -11.93 -8.65 -12.32
C ASN A 175 -11.00 -7.89 -13.26
N LYS A 176 -11.47 -7.58 -14.47
CA LYS A 176 -10.68 -6.89 -15.49
C LYS A 176 -10.18 -5.50 -15.07
N THR A 177 -11.01 -4.74 -14.33
CA THR A 177 -10.61 -3.42 -13.83
C THR A 177 -9.45 -3.53 -12.86
N LEU A 178 -9.45 -4.56 -12.01
CA LEU A 178 -8.35 -4.78 -11.06
C LEU A 178 -7.06 -5.26 -11.75
N GLN A 179 -7.17 -5.92 -12.90
CA GLN A 179 -5.99 -6.33 -13.68
C GLN A 179 -5.18 -5.14 -14.21
N GLU A 180 -5.82 -3.99 -14.43
CA GLU A 180 -5.17 -2.81 -15.02
C GLU A 180 -4.13 -2.20 -14.08
N PHE A 181 -4.31 -2.34 -12.77
CA PHE A 181 -3.39 -1.80 -11.75
C PHE A 181 -2.78 -2.86 -10.83
N TYR A 182 -2.77 -4.11 -11.26
CA TYR A 182 -2.03 -5.16 -10.57
C TYR A 182 -0.51 -4.94 -10.68
N ARG A 183 0.19 -5.12 -9.56
CA ARG A 183 1.64 -4.90 -9.43
C ARG A 183 2.39 -6.19 -9.16
#